data_b1a81020870f77aae0fda0db79b07f32
#
_entry.id   b1a81020870f77aae0fda0db79b07f32
#
_cell.length_a   1.000
_cell.length_b   1.000
_cell.length_c   1.000
_cell.angle_alpha   90.00
_cell.angle_beta   90.00
_cell.angle_gamma   90.00
#
_symmetry.space_group_name_H-M   'P 1'
#
loop_
_entity.id
_entity.type
_entity.pdbx_description
1 polymer ?
#
loop_
_entity_poly.entity_id
_entity_poly.type
_entity_poly.pdbx_seq_one_letter_code
_entity_poly.pdbx_strand_id
1 'polypeptide(L)'
;ACPVVEPHADGTTSDVRTCVFDAHFFHGKSIVTIEGHARKNADGTLQSLTPVQQAFIEHFSFQCGYCTAGFVAAATVFIDRLKREPVERADLESAIEVALNDHICRCTGYVRYYEAVREVALNTPGCVINEA
;
A
#
# COMPACT_ATOMS: atom_id res chain seq x y z
N ALA A 1 12.79 -0.55 -4.76
CA ALA A 1 12.03 -0.06 -3.61
C ALA A 1 12.33 -0.90 -2.37
N CYS A 2 12.55 -0.24 -1.24
CA CYS A 2 12.92 -0.93 -0.01
C CYS A 2 11.79 -1.04 1.06
N PRO A 3 10.61 -0.41 0.93
CA PRO A 3 9.56 -0.57 1.93
C PRO A 3 8.99 -1.98 1.97
N VAL A 4 8.74 -2.44 3.20
CA VAL A 4 8.01 -3.66 3.53
C VAL A 4 6.90 -3.31 4.51
N VAL A 5 5.88 -4.15 4.62
CA VAL A 5 4.84 -3.99 5.64
C VAL A 5 5.25 -4.75 6.89
N GLU A 6 5.23 -4.10 8.05
CA GLU A 6 5.36 -4.71 9.37
C GLU A 6 3.98 -4.79 10.01
N PRO A 7 3.39 -6.00 10.15
CA PRO A 7 2.19 -6.19 10.94
C PRO A 7 2.54 -6.22 12.43
N HIS A 8 1.74 -5.53 13.25
CA HIS A 8 1.91 -5.45 14.70
C HIS A 8 0.92 -6.36 15.44
N ALA A 9 1.23 -6.69 16.70
CA ALA A 9 0.42 -7.57 17.54
C ALA A 9 -0.98 -7.00 17.85
N ASP A 10 -1.14 -5.67 17.78
CA ASP A 10 -2.42 -4.97 17.96
C ASP A 10 -3.30 -4.95 16.70
N GLY A 11 -2.85 -5.59 15.62
CA GLY A 11 -3.53 -5.63 14.32
C GLY A 11 -3.29 -4.41 13.45
N THR A 12 -2.45 -3.46 13.88
CA THR A 12 -2.02 -2.34 13.03
C THR A 12 -0.91 -2.76 12.07
N THR A 13 -0.67 -1.95 11.06
CA THR A 13 0.43 -2.14 10.10
C THR A 13 1.21 -0.85 9.94
N SER A 14 2.51 -0.97 9.67
CA SER A 14 3.34 0.16 9.23
C SER A 14 4.20 -0.22 8.04
N ASP A 15 4.53 0.74 7.21
CA ASP A 15 5.53 0.57 6.16
C ASP A 15 6.91 0.97 6.70
N VAL A 16 7.86 0.07 6.53
CA VAL A 16 9.22 0.24 7.05
C VAL A 16 10.21 0.24 5.89
N ARG A 17 11.06 1.27 5.84
CA ARG A 17 12.14 1.36 4.83
C ARG A 17 13.33 0.53 5.25
N THR A 18 13.48 -0.65 4.68
CA THR A 18 14.55 -1.60 5.03
C THR A 18 15.95 -1.10 4.72
N CYS A 19 16.11 -0.11 3.85
CA CYS A 19 17.42 0.48 3.55
C CYS A 19 17.96 1.42 4.65
N VAL A 20 17.12 1.81 5.61
CA VAL A 20 17.50 2.71 6.71
C VAL A 20 17.92 1.94 7.97
N PHE A 21 17.50 0.69 8.08
CA PHE A 21 17.73 -0.16 9.24
C PHE A 21 18.64 -1.33 8.88
N ASP A 22 19.42 -1.79 9.84
CA ASP A 22 20.20 -3.03 9.71
C ASP A 22 19.30 -4.27 9.91
N ALA A 23 19.80 -5.45 9.57
CA ALA A 23 19.05 -6.70 9.69
C ALA A 23 18.69 -7.03 11.15
N HIS A 24 19.45 -6.55 12.12
CA HIS A 24 19.20 -6.79 13.54
C HIS A 24 17.92 -6.10 14.02
N PHE A 25 17.56 -4.94 13.44
CA PHE A 25 16.29 -4.26 13.72
C PHE A 25 15.08 -5.15 13.49
N PHE A 26 15.16 -6.05 12.52
CA PHE A 26 14.06 -6.94 12.14
C PHE A 26 14.04 -8.26 12.94
N HIS A 27 15.00 -8.47 13.86
CA HIS A 27 15.03 -9.68 14.67
C HIS A 27 13.75 -9.81 15.52
N GLY A 28 13.05 -10.95 15.40
CA GLY A 28 11.79 -11.21 16.09
C GLY A 28 10.56 -10.48 15.54
N LYS A 29 10.69 -9.73 14.46
CA LYS A 29 9.58 -9.04 13.80
C LYS A 29 9.03 -9.85 12.63
N SER A 30 7.74 -9.68 12.38
CA SER A 30 7.11 -10.16 11.15
C SER A 30 7.18 -9.07 10.08
N ILE A 31 7.53 -9.43 8.86
CA ILE A 31 7.52 -8.52 7.72
C ILE A 31 6.84 -9.17 6.52
N VAL A 32 6.17 -8.36 5.72
CA VAL A 32 5.55 -8.79 4.46
C VAL A 32 6.20 -8.02 3.32
N THR A 33 6.89 -8.74 2.44
CA THR A 33 7.46 -8.21 1.21
C THR A 33 6.42 -8.24 0.08
N ILE A 34 6.75 -7.66 -1.07
CA ILE A 34 5.81 -7.60 -2.22
C ILE A 34 5.29 -8.99 -2.63
N GLU A 35 6.11 -10.03 -2.49
CA GLU A 35 5.72 -11.40 -2.83
C GLU A 35 4.71 -11.99 -1.83
N GLY A 36 4.63 -11.44 -0.63
CA GLY A 36 3.72 -11.87 0.43
C GLY A 36 2.35 -11.19 0.40
N HIS A 37 2.17 -10.13 -0.38
CA HIS A 37 0.89 -9.42 -0.47
C HIS A 37 -0.18 -10.23 -1.21
N ALA A 38 0.20 -10.86 -2.32
CA ALA A 38 -0.72 -11.68 -3.10
C ALA A 38 -1.00 -13.03 -2.42
N ARG A 39 -2.22 -13.53 -2.58
CA ARG A 39 -2.56 -14.89 -2.16
C ARG A 39 -1.99 -15.91 -3.14
N LYS A 40 -1.43 -16.99 -2.60
CA LYS A 40 -0.85 -18.10 -3.36
C LYS A 40 -1.57 -19.39 -3.01
N ASN A 41 -1.65 -20.28 -3.99
CA ASN A 41 -2.07 -21.66 -3.82
C ASN A 41 -1.00 -22.46 -3.08
N ALA A 42 -1.33 -23.68 -2.67
CA ALA A 42 -0.40 -24.59 -1.97
C ALA A 42 0.84 -24.94 -2.83
N ASP A 43 0.72 -24.89 -4.15
CA ASP A 43 1.81 -25.12 -5.10
C ASP A 43 2.67 -23.89 -5.39
N GLY A 44 2.37 -22.74 -4.73
CA GLY A 44 3.07 -21.48 -4.90
C GLY A 44 2.59 -20.61 -6.08
N THR A 45 1.64 -21.08 -6.88
CA THR A 45 1.06 -20.30 -7.97
C THR A 45 0.19 -19.17 -7.44
N LEU A 46 0.07 -18.07 -8.21
CA LEU A 46 -0.76 -16.93 -7.86
C LEU A 46 -2.24 -17.32 -7.84
N GLN A 47 -2.91 -17.12 -6.69
CA GLN A 47 -4.34 -17.30 -6.55
C GLN A 47 -5.11 -15.99 -6.80
N SER A 48 -4.72 -14.92 -6.13
CA SER A 48 -5.33 -13.59 -6.29
C SER A 48 -4.40 -12.48 -5.86
N LEU A 49 -4.56 -11.32 -6.48
CA LEU A 49 -3.93 -10.07 -6.07
C LEU A 49 -4.72 -9.42 -4.94
N THR A 50 -4.07 -8.54 -4.19
CA THR A 50 -4.77 -7.61 -3.28
C THR A 50 -5.50 -6.53 -4.08
N PRO A 51 -6.53 -5.87 -3.52
CA PRO A 51 -7.19 -4.75 -4.18
C PRO A 51 -6.22 -3.66 -4.65
N VAL A 52 -5.19 -3.35 -3.85
CA VAL A 52 -4.15 -2.36 -4.22
C VAL A 52 -3.35 -2.83 -5.42
N GLN A 53 -2.89 -4.07 -5.43
CA GLN A 53 -2.13 -4.63 -6.55
C GLN A 53 -2.97 -4.66 -7.83
N GLN A 54 -4.23 -5.05 -7.72
CA GLN A 54 -5.16 -5.10 -8.84
C GLN A 54 -5.41 -3.71 -9.43
N ALA A 55 -5.72 -2.72 -8.58
CA ALA A 55 -5.93 -1.34 -9.01
C ALA A 55 -4.68 -0.75 -9.70
N PHE A 56 -3.47 -1.06 -9.20
CA PHE A 56 -2.23 -0.59 -9.83
C PHE A 56 -2.04 -1.14 -11.25
N ILE A 57 -2.49 -2.36 -11.51
CA ILE A 57 -2.49 -2.95 -12.85
C ILE A 57 -3.54 -2.29 -13.73
N GLU A 58 -4.77 -2.15 -13.25
CA GLU A 58 -5.90 -1.61 -14.00
C GLU A 58 -5.70 -0.13 -14.39
N HIS A 59 -5.09 0.65 -13.50
CA HIS A 59 -4.74 2.05 -13.75
C HIS A 59 -3.42 2.23 -14.51
N PHE A 60 -2.71 1.16 -14.84
CA PHE A 60 -1.37 1.25 -15.42
C PHE A 60 -0.45 2.18 -14.61
N SER A 61 -0.46 2.03 -13.28
CA SER A 61 0.19 2.97 -12.35
C SER A 61 1.71 2.94 -12.42
N PHE A 62 2.32 1.96 -13.07
CA PHE A 62 3.77 1.79 -13.15
C PHE A 62 4.27 1.75 -14.60
N GLN A 63 5.54 2.06 -14.78
CA GLN A 63 6.26 1.91 -16.05
C GLN A 63 7.42 0.93 -15.87
N CYS A 64 8.58 1.36 -15.34
CA CYS A 64 9.70 0.45 -15.11
C CYS A 64 9.47 -0.54 -13.95
N GLY A 65 8.52 -0.26 -13.04
CA GLY A 65 8.16 -1.12 -11.92
C GLY A 65 9.09 -1.03 -10.69
N TYR A 66 10.20 -0.31 -10.78
CA TYR A 66 11.22 -0.31 -9.72
C TYR A 66 10.72 0.24 -8.37
N CYS A 67 9.89 1.27 -8.38
CA CYS A 67 9.30 1.85 -7.17
C CYS A 67 7.98 1.17 -6.73
N THR A 68 7.38 0.35 -7.58
CA THR A 68 6.02 -0.18 -7.39
C THR A 68 5.86 -0.98 -6.11
N ALA A 69 6.83 -1.81 -5.74
CA ALA A 69 6.79 -2.57 -4.49
C ALA A 69 6.63 -1.66 -3.26
N GLY A 70 7.32 -0.51 -3.26
CA GLY A 70 7.20 0.48 -2.19
C GLY A 70 5.82 1.14 -2.15
N PHE A 71 5.29 1.53 -3.31
CA PHE A 71 3.94 2.09 -3.40
C PHE A 71 2.86 1.07 -2.97
N VAL A 72 3.02 -0.22 -3.28
CA VAL A 72 2.11 -1.28 -2.80
C VAL A 72 2.14 -1.36 -1.28
N ALA A 73 3.33 -1.35 -0.66
CA ALA A 73 3.46 -1.41 0.79
C ALA A 73 2.79 -0.20 1.46
N ALA A 74 3.12 1.03 1.02
CA ALA A 74 2.53 2.26 1.56
C ALA A 74 1.02 2.32 1.38
N ALA A 75 0.53 2.01 0.18
CA ALA A 75 -0.91 2.00 -0.10
C ALA A 75 -1.65 0.94 0.73
N THR A 76 -1.07 -0.24 0.94
CA THR A 76 -1.65 -1.28 1.78
C THR A 76 -1.80 -0.79 3.22
N VAL A 77 -0.74 -0.23 3.80
CA VAL A 77 -0.77 0.35 5.16
C VAL A 77 -1.78 1.49 5.24
N PHE A 78 -1.85 2.35 4.23
CA PHE A 78 -2.82 3.44 4.16
C PHE A 78 -4.26 2.93 4.19
N ILE A 79 -4.60 1.97 3.33
CA ILE A 79 -5.96 1.37 3.30
C ILE A 79 -6.28 0.67 4.63
N ASP A 80 -5.33 -0.03 5.24
CA ASP A 80 -5.53 -0.66 6.55
C ASP A 80 -5.75 0.39 7.66
N ARG A 81 -5.07 1.54 7.58
CA ARG A 81 -5.34 2.67 8.48
C ARG A 81 -6.75 3.22 8.28
N LEU A 82 -7.17 3.46 7.03
CA LEU A 82 -8.49 3.99 6.72
C LEU A 82 -9.65 3.10 7.22
N LYS A 83 -9.47 1.79 7.26
CA LYS A 83 -10.47 0.87 7.82
C LYS A 83 -10.70 1.08 9.32
N ARG A 84 -9.71 1.60 10.04
CA ARG A 84 -9.78 1.89 11.48
C ARG A 84 -10.12 3.35 11.76
N GLU A 85 -9.59 4.23 10.94
CA GLU A 85 -9.71 5.68 11.05
C GLU A 85 -10.16 6.24 9.69
N PRO A 86 -11.47 6.18 9.38
CA PRO A 86 -12.00 6.69 8.12
C PRO A 86 -11.76 8.19 7.97
N VAL A 87 -11.58 8.63 6.73
CA VAL A 87 -11.43 10.06 6.42
C VAL A 87 -12.68 10.60 5.74
N GLU A 88 -12.93 11.90 5.92
CA GLU A 88 -13.94 12.61 5.14
C GLU A 88 -13.58 12.61 3.64
N ARG A 89 -14.60 12.56 2.81
CA ARG A 89 -14.41 12.56 1.35
C ARG A 89 -13.57 13.74 0.86
N ALA A 90 -13.75 14.91 1.49
CA ALA A 90 -13.03 16.13 1.16
C ALA A 90 -11.52 16.04 1.46
N ASP A 91 -11.12 15.26 2.45
CA ASP A 91 -9.75 15.13 2.91
C ASP A 91 -9.00 13.95 2.27
N LEU A 92 -9.70 13.11 1.50
CA LEU A 92 -9.13 11.88 0.94
C LEU A 92 -7.89 12.13 0.10
N GLU A 93 -7.91 13.15 -0.76
CA GLU A 93 -6.78 13.47 -1.65
C GLU A 93 -5.53 13.84 -0.86
N SER A 94 -5.70 14.71 0.13
CA SER A 94 -4.60 15.12 1.03
C SER A 94 -4.06 13.93 1.83
N ALA A 95 -4.94 13.04 2.29
CA ALA A 95 -4.55 11.84 3.02
C ALA A 95 -3.74 10.85 2.13
N ILE A 96 -4.12 10.69 0.86
CA ILE A 96 -3.39 9.89 -0.13
C ILE A 96 -2.00 10.50 -0.37
N GLU A 97 -1.94 11.81 -0.60
CA GLU A 97 -0.67 12.52 -0.81
C GLU A 97 0.29 12.29 0.34
N VAL A 98 -0.16 12.49 1.58
CA VAL A 98 0.65 12.27 2.77
C VAL A 98 1.12 10.82 2.88
N ALA A 99 0.26 9.85 2.58
CA ALA A 99 0.59 8.43 2.68
C ALA A 99 1.64 7.97 1.66
N LEU A 100 1.66 8.58 0.48
CA LEU A 100 2.54 8.19 -0.63
C LEU A 100 3.77 9.10 -0.80
N ASN A 101 3.82 10.23 -0.12
CA ASN A 101 4.81 11.30 -0.30
C ASN A 101 6.28 10.86 -0.13
N ASP A 102 6.52 9.87 0.71
CA ASP A 102 7.87 9.34 0.98
C ASP A 102 8.42 8.44 -0.14
N HIS A 103 7.64 8.20 -1.19
CA HIS A 103 8.01 7.30 -2.28
C HIS A 103 8.33 8.09 -3.55
N ILE A 104 9.50 7.80 -4.15
CA ILE A 104 9.97 8.50 -5.35
C ILE A 104 9.76 7.62 -6.57
N CYS A 105 9.06 8.16 -7.57
CA CYS A 105 8.95 7.60 -8.91
C CYS A 105 9.47 8.60 -9.94
N ARG A 106 10.41 8.20 -10.80
CA ARG A 106 10.94 9.08 -11.84
C ARG A 106 10.19 8.96 -13.17
N CYS A 107 9.38 7.91 -13.35
CA CYS A 107 8.77 7.60 -14.65
C CYS A 107 7.35 8.16 -14.80
N THR A 108 6.49 8.05 -13.78
CA THR A 108 5.03 8.10 -13.91
C THR A 108 4.41 9.46 -13.64
N GLY A 109 5.09 10.36 -12.92
CA GLY A 109 4.51 11.62 -12.43
C GLY A 109 3.45 11.42 -11.33
N TYR A 110 3.35 10.22 -10.73
CA TYR A 110 2.52 9.86 -9.56
C TYR A 110 1.01 9.78 -9.80
N VAL A 111 0.43 10.51 -10.73
CA VAL A 111 -1.02 10.68 -10.91
C VAL A 111 -1.79 9.35 -10.86
N ARG A 112 -1.34 8.36 -11.63
CA ARG A 112 -2.01 7.05 -11.71
C ARG A 112 -1.91 6.22 -10.43
N TYR A 113 -0.85 6.40 -9.63
CA TYR A 113 -0.78 5.80 -8.29
C TYR A 113 -1.84 6.39 -7.37
N TYR A 114 -2.01 7.70 -7.40
CA TYR A 114 -3.02 8.39 -6.57
C TYR A 114 -4.44 8.02 -7.00
N GLU A 115 -4.72 7.97 -8.30
CA GLU A 115 -6.01 7.52 -8.84
C GLU A 115 -6.35 6.11 -8.40
N ALA A 116 -5.42 5.18 -8.51
CA ALA A 116 -5.61 3.78 -8.11
C ALA A 116 -5.87 3.65 -6.59
N VAL A 117 -5.10 4.34 -5.76
CA VAL A 117 -5.31 4.31 -4.29
C VAL A 117 -6.63 4.96 -3.90
N ARG A 118 -7.02 6.06 -4.57
CA ARG A 118 -8.33 6.68 -4.40
C ARG A 118 -9.46 5.69 -4.71
N GLU A 119 -9.37 5.00 -5.82
CA GLU A 119 -10.38 4.00 -6.20
C GLU A 119 -10.49 2.90 -5.15
N VAL A 120 -9.37 2.34 -4.68
CA VAL A 120 -9.38 1.31 -3.62
C VAL A 120 -10.01 1.85 -2.34
N ALA A 121 -9.68 3.08 -1.92
CA ALA A 121 -10.25 3.69 -0.72
C ALA A 121 -11.76 3.86 -0.83
N LEU A 122 -12.26 4.33 -1.97
CA LEU A 122 -13.68 4.55 -2.23
C LEU A 122 -14.48 3.25 -2.33
N ASN A 123 -13.87 2.20 -2.89
CA ASN A 123 -14.50 0.90 -3.06
C ASN A 123 -14.36 0.00 -1.82
N THR A 124 -13.56 0.41 -0.83
CA THR A 124 -13.43 -0.33 0.44
C THR A 124 -14.42 0.22 1.47
N PRO A 125 -15.43 -0.58 1.87
CA PRO A 125 -16.44 -0.12 2.84
C PRO A 125 -15.79 0.35 4.15
N GLY A 126 -16.24 1.50 4.64
CA GLY A 126 -15.78 2.06 5.91
C GLY A 126 -14.48 2.84 5.86
N CYS A 127 -13.84 2.99 4.69
CA CYS A 127 -12.61 3.79 4.57
C CYS A 127 -12.88 5.29 4.41
N VAL A 128 -14.01 5.65 3.78
CA VAL A 128 -14.35 7.04 3.47
C VAL A 128 -15.74 7.36 3.98
N ILE A 129 -15.85 8.47 4.71
CA ILE A 129 -17.12 9.03 5.17
C ILE A 129 -17.65 9.92 4.05
N ASN A 130 -18.81 9.59 3.52
CA ASN A 130 -19.52 10.47 2.61
C ASN A 130 -20.39 11.41 3.44
N GLU A 131 -20.29 12.71 3.22
CA GLU A 131 -21.26 13.66 3.78
C GLU A 131 -22.66 13.22 3.35
N ALA A 132 -23.57 13.18 4.34
CA ALA A 132 -24.95 12.82 4.14
C ALA A 132 -25.71 13.97 3.43
#